data_6086dfb09f649b8afb34db35c25d8532
#
_entry.id   6086dfb09f649b8afb34db35c25d8532
#
_cell.length_a   1.000
_cell.length_b   1.000
_cell.length_c   1.000
_cell.angle_alpha   90.00
_cell.angle_beta   90.00
_cell.angle_gamma   90.00
#
_symmetry.space_group_name_H-M   'P 1'
#
loop_
_entity.id
_entity.type
_entity.pdbx_description
1 polymer ?
#
loop_
_entity_poly.entity_id
_entity_poly.type
_entity_poly.pdbx_seq_one_letter_code
_entity_poly.pdbx_strand_id
1 'polypeptide(L)'
;MKRLFLLLFTLLAFVAAGCGGTSTATLGSDDAAVVGSTPVTKAEFLALMDRAQKSYTAQKRPFPKPGTTEYEQLKGQAVTFLIQRAEFAQEADAMGIKITDDQVNKRVEQLKKQFYGGSDSRYQKALTQQGLTEDQAKEEVRAQIISEELFKKVTATIKVSPAEVKAYYASHKSQYGQPETRDVRHILVPKKELANSIYAQLKAGGNFAALAKKYSKDPGSASNGGKLTISKGQTVPPFYKTAFSLKTGELSQPIKTQYGYHIIQALSAVKPAKSTPLAKVQASIRQQLEQQRKNESMTKWVDDKKKQYCKSGIKYQIGYQPNPDPCATLSGSTTTTSQ
;
A
#
# COMPACT_ATOMS: atom_id res chain seq x y z
N MET A 1 -9.13 18.27 -8.52
CA MET A 1 -10.06 17.14 -8.55
C MET A 1 -9.36 15.95 -7.89
N LYS A 2 -9.54 15.80 -6.57
CA LYS A 2 -9.01 14.68 -5.78
C LYS A 2 -9.93 13.49 -6.01
N ARG A 3 -9.48 12.49 -6.76
CA ARG A 3 -10.18 11.21 -6.90
C ARG A 3 -10.02 10.45 -5.58
N LEU A 4 -11.09 10.45 -4.80
CA LEU A 4 -11.22 9.66 -3.59
C LEU A 4 -11.49 8.20 -4.02
N PHE A 5 -10.46 7.36 -4.01
CA PHE A 5 -10.62 5.91 -4.11
C PHE A 5 -11.13 5.42 -2.75
N LEU A 6 -12.47 5.41 -2.59
CA LEU A 6 -13.10 4.66 -1.53
C LEU A 6 -13.32 3.23 -2.05
N LEU A 7 -12.42 2.31 -1.67
CA LEU A 7 -12.69 0.87 -1.75
C LEU A 7 -13.69 0.55 -0.63
N LEU A 8 -14.97 0.78 -0.93
CA LEU A 8 -16.07 0.31 -0.09
C LEU A 8 -16.44 -1.11 -0.54
N PHE A 9 -16.01 -2.09 0.25
CA PHE A 9 -16.59 -3.43 0.23
C PHE A 9 -17.72 -3.50 1.25
N THR A 10 -18.88 -3.92 0.84
CA THR A 10 -20.13 -3.79 1.58
C THR A 10 -20.94 -5.06 1.70
N LEU A 11 -21.72 -5.17 2.76
CA LEU A 11 -22.53 -6.35 3.05
C LEU A 11 -23.77 -6.18 3.91
N LEU A 12 -24.68 -7.13 3.75
CA LEU A 12 -25.94 -7.29 4.46
C LEU A 12 -25.85 -8.20 5.69
N ALA A 13 -26.63 -7.90 6.71
CA ALA A 13 -26.84 -8.78 7.85
C ALA A 13 -28.24 -9.36 7.87
N PHE A 14 -28.33 -10.57 8.35
CA PHE A 14 -29.56 -11.14 8.93
C PHE A 14 -29.30 -11.57 10.36
N VAL A 15 -30.19 -11.17 11.25
CA VAL A 15 -30.16 -11.56 12.65
C VAL A 15 -30.76 -12.97 12.75
N ALA A 16 -29.98 -13.93 13.16
CA ALA A 16 -30.50 -15.17 13.73
C ALA A 16 -30.02 -15.27 15.18
N ALA A 17 -30.93 -15.06 16.11
CA ALA A 17 -30.71 -15.42 17.50
C ALA A 17 -30.65 -16.94 17.60
N GLY A 18 -29.51 -17.50 17.95
CA GLY A 18 -29.33 -18.93 18.17
C GLY A 18 -28.41 -19.17 19.34
N CYS A 19 -28.96 -19.78 20.38
CA CYS A 19 -28.29 -20.26 21.58
C CYS A 19 -27.14 -21.22 21.27
N GLY A 20 -26.10 -21.19 22.11
CA GLY A 20 -24.90 -21.98 22.00
C GLY A 20 -25.10 -23.49 21.90
N GLY A 21 -24.46 -24.06 20.91
CA GLY A 21 -24.24 -25.47 20.70
C GLY A 21 -23.25 -25.59 19.54
N THR A 22 -22.24 -26.42 19.68
CA THR A 22 -21.28 -26.76 18.62
C THR A 22 -21.98 -27.64 17.56
N SER A 23 -22.96 -27.08 16.86
CA SER A 23 -23.56 -27.72 15.69
C SER A 23 -22.91 -27.12 14.44
N THR A 24 -22.23 -27.96 13.68
CA THR A 24 -21.83 -27.59 12.31
C THR A 24 -23.14 -27.30 11.55
N ALA A 25 -23.33 -26.03 11.15
CA ALA A 25 -24.51 -25.68 10.38
C ALA A 25 -24.56 -26.51 9.09
N THR A 26 -25.75 -26.99 8.77
CA THR A 26 -26.01 -27.68 7.49
C THR A 26 -26.15 -26.61 6.40
N LEU A 27 -25.65 -26.91 5.21
CA LEU A 27 -25.79 -26.04 4.06
C LEU A 27 -27.28 -25.99 3.64
N GLY A 28 -27.90 -24.82 3.76
CA GLY A 28 -29.28 -24.59 3.33
C GLY A 28 -29.39 -24.33 1.82
N SER A 29 -30.62 -24.39 1.30
CA SER A 29 -30.91 -24.12 -0.12
C SER A 29 -30.53 -22.68 -0.53
N ASP A 30 -30.61 -21.73 0.41
CA ASP A 30 -30.38 -20.30 0.18
C ASP A 30 -28.96 -19.85 0.50
N ASP A 31 -28.12 -20.82 0.92
CA ASP A 31 -26.71 -20.54 1.22
C ASP A 31 -25.84 -20.63 -0.04
N ALA A 32 -24.90 -19.75 -0.18
CA ALA A 32 -23.76 -19.85 -1.10
C ALA A 32 -22.61 -20.65 -0.47
N ALA A 33 -22.40 -20.45 0.83
CA ALA A 33 -21.44 -21.20 1.64
C ALA A 33 -21.85 -21.22 3.11
N VAL A 34 -21.23 -22.11 3.89
CA VAL A 34 -21.30 -22.11 5.35
C VAL A 34 -19.89 -22.13 5.91
N VAL A 35 -19.59 -21.21 6.83
CA VAL A 35 -18.29 -21.06 7.50
C VAL A 35 -18.51 -21.30 9.00
N GLY A 36 -18.01 -22.44 9.51
CA GLY A 36 -18.31 -22.83 10.88
C GLY A 36 -19.83 -22.94 11.14
N SER A 37 -20.37 -22.02 11.94
CA SER A 37 -21.82 -21.94 12.23
C SER A 37 -22.54 -20.84 11.43
N THR A 38 -21.84 -20.05 10.64
CA THR A 38 -22.40 -18.87 9.96
C THR A 38 -22.67 -19.15 8.49
N PRO A 39 -23.93 -19.04 8.03
CA PRO A 39 -24.26 -19.11 6.61
C PRO A 39 -23.80 -17.83 5.90
N VAL A 40 -23.31 -17.98 4.69
CA VAL A 40 -23.10 -16.95 3.68
C VAL A 40 -24.19 -17.12 2.63
N THR A 41 -25.14 -16.20 2.56
CA THR A 41 -26.33 -16.39 1.74
C THR A 41 -26.10 -16.06 0.26
N LYS A 42 -26.90 -16.67 -0.61
CA LYS A 42 -26.97 -16.30 -2.04
C LYS A 42 -27.40 -14.86 -2.24
N ALA A 43 -28.28 -14.35 -1.36
CA ALA A 43 -28.73 -12.97 -1.40
C ALA A 43 -27.58 -11.98 -1.18
N GLU A 44 -26.70 -12.25 -0.21
CA GLU A 44 -25.49 -11.45 0.03
C GLU A 44 -24.57 -11.48 -1.18
N PHE A 45 -24.34 -12.66 -1.73
CA PHE A 45 -23.51 -12.82 -2.93
C PHE A 45 -24.07 -12.03 -4.12
N LEU A 46 -25.38 -12.15 -4.40
CA LEU A 46 -26.03 -11.43 -5.50
C LEU A 46 -25.97 -9.92 -5.31
N ALA A 47 -26.19 -9.43 -4.09
CA ALA A 47 -26.06 -8.01 -3.78
C ALA A 47 -24.65 -7.48 -4.03
N LEU A 48 -23.63 -8.28 -3.72
CA LEU A 48 -22.23 -7.90 -3.97
C LEU A 48 -21.91 -7.87 -5.47
N MET A 49 -22.41 -8.84 -6.23
CA MET A 49 -22.23 -8.89 -7.69
C MET A 49 -22.97 -7.75 -8.40
N ASP A 50 -24.19 -7.40 -7.98
CA ASP A 50 -24.94 -6.24 -8.50
C ASP A 50 -24.17 -4.92 -8.32
N ARG A 51 -23.57 -4.74 -7.15
CA ARG A 51 -22.73 -3.57 -6.90
C ARG A 51 -21.46 -3.55 -7.75
N ALA A 52 -20.83 -4.70 -7.92
CA ALA A 52 -19.70 -4.81 -8.83
C ALA A 52 -20.13 -4.38 -10.25
N GLN A 53 -21.28 -4.85 -10.72
CA GLN A 53 -21.84 -4.47 -12.04
C GLN A 53 -22.10 -2.95 -12.13
N LYS A 54 -22.72 -2.34 -11.12
CA LYS A 54 -22.94 -0.90 -11.07
C LYS A 54 -21.61 -0.12 -11.09
N SER A 55 -20.59 -0.61 -10.38
CA SER A 55 -19.26 0.01 -10.40
C SER A 55 -18.60 -0.05 -11.78
N TYR A 56 -18.71 -1.17 -12.50
CA TYR A 56 -18.23 -1.30 -13.88
C TYR A 56 -18.94 -0.34 -14.81
N THR A 57 -20.27 -0.23 -14.68
CA THR A 57 -21.10 0.71 -15.47
C THR A 57 -20.70 2.17 -15.21
N ALA A 58 -20.51 2.55 -13.95
CA ALA A 58 -20.05 3.89 -13.57
C ALA A 58 -18.67 4.25 -14.14
N GLN A 59 -17.80 3.23 -14.32
CA GLN A 59 -16.48 3.36 -14.94
C GLN A 59 -16.52 3.24 -16.48
N LYS A 60 -17.72 3.08 -17.07
CA LYS A 60 -17.91 2.83 -18.51
C LYS A 60 -17.18 1.58 -19.01
N ARG A 61 -17.07 0.56 -18.16
CA ARG A 61 -16.45 -0.74 -18.47
C ARG A 61 -17.53 -1.79 -18.65
N PRO A 62 -17.40 -2.72 -19.61
CA PRO A 62 -18.32 -3.85 -19.71
C PRO A 62 -18.16 -4.75 -18.49
N PHE A 63 -19.28 -5.20 -17.93
CA PHE A 63 -19.27 -6.21 -16.87
C PHE A 63 -18.96 -7.58 -17.48
N PRO A 64 -18.09 -8.39 -16.84
CA PRO A 64 -17.76 -9.71 -17.34
C PRO A 64 -19.00 -10.60 -17.49
N LYS A 65 -19.08 -11.37 -18.58
CA LYS A 65 -20.19 -12.27 -18.83
C LYS A 65 -20.04 -13.57 -18.04
N PRO A 66 -21.13 -14.15 -17.52
CA PRO A 66 -21.10 -15.49 -16.91
C PRO A 66 -20.40 -16.51 -17.81
N GLY A 67 -19.56 -17.36 -17.22
CA GLY A 67 -18.76 -18.36 -17.93
C GLY A 67 -17.42 -17.87 -18.47
N THR A 68 -17.11 -16.55 -18.41
CA THR A 68 -15.76 -16.04 -18.71
C THR A 68 -14.85 -16.17 -17.49
N THR A 69 -13.55 -16.29 -17.75
CA THR A 69 -12.52 -16.35 -16.68
C THR A 69 -12.61 -15.16 -15.73
N GLU A 70 -12.84 -13.95 -16.28
CA GLU A 70 -12.96 -12.72 -15.49
C GLU A 70 -14.21 -12.74 -14.59
N TYR A 71 -15.33 -13.30 -15.08
CA TYR A 71 -16.53 -13.45 -14.25
C TYR A 71 -16.31 -14.45 -13.12
N GLU A 72 -15.70 -15.61 -13.40
CA GLU A 72 -15.42 -16.63 -12.39
C GLU A 72 -14.40 -16.12 -11.34
N GLN A 73 -13.41 -15.32 -11.75
CA GLN A 73 -12.51 -14.65 -10.80
C GLN A 73 -13.24 -13.66 -9.91
N LEU A 74 -14.11 -12.81 -10.48
CA LEU A 74 -14.90 -11.84 -9.72
C LEU A 74 -15.83 -12.55 -8.74
N LYS A 75 -16.51 -13.62 -9.19
CA LYS A 75 -17.34 -14.48 -8.35
C LYS A 75 -16.54 -15.09 -7.19
N GLY A 76 -15.38 -15.67 -7.49
CA GLY A 76 -14.49 -16.25 -6.49
C GLY A 76 -14.02 -15.22 -5.45
N GLN A 77 -13.69 -14.02 -5.87
CA GLN A 77 -13.35 -12.91 -4.97
C GLN A 77 -14.53 -12.52 -4.07
N ALA A 78 -15.74 -12.45 -4.64
CA ALA A 78 -16.95 -12.13 -3.88
C ALA A 78 -17.23 -13.17 -2.80
N VAL A 79 -17.18 -14.46 -3.14
CA VAL A 79 -17.39 -15.54 -2.16
C VAL A 79 -16.30 -15.54 -1.10
N THR A 80 -15.02 -15.39 -1.47
CA THR A 80 -13.90 -15.33 -0.52
C THR A 80 -14.04 -14.16 0.46
N PHE A 81 -14.47 -13.02 -0.03
CA PHE A 81 -14.73 -11.84 0.81
C PHE A 81 -15.85 -12.11 1.84
N LEU A 82 -16.95 -12.73 1.42
CA LEU A 82 -18.06 -13.08 2.31
C LEU A 82 -17.66 -14.10 3.36
N ILE A 83 -16.86 -15.09 2.98
CA ILE A 83 -16.28 -16.06 3.91
C ILE A 83 -15.44 -15.37 4.97
N GLN A 84 -14.48 -14.53 4.56
CA GLN A 84 -13.62 -13.80 5.52
C GLN A 84 -14.43 -12.93 6.47
N ARG A 85 -15.51 -12.33 5.98
CA ARG A 85 -16.40 -11.55 6.83
C ARG A 85 -17.12 -12.42 7.86
N ALA A 86 -17.62 -13.61 7.47
CA ALA A 86 -18.23 -14.55 8.39
C ALA A 86 -17.22 -15.05 9.45
N GLU A 87 -15.98 -15.33 9.04
CA GLU A 87 -14.87 -15.64 9.94
C GLU A 87 -14.64 -14.53 10.97
N PHE A 88 -14.56 -13.28 10.52
CA PHE A 88 -14.34 -12.12 11.41
C PHE A 88 -15.50 -11.90 12.39
N ALA A 89 -16.74 -12.08 11.94
CA ALA A 89 -17.90 -11.98 12.80
C ALA A 89 -17.86 -13.04 13.92
N GLN A 90 -17.57 -14.30 13.58
CA GLN A 90 -17.44 -15.38 14.57
C GLN A 90 -16.28 -15.14 15.55
N GLU A 91 -15.14 -14.69 15.05
CA GLU A 91 -13.99 -14.38 15.93
C GLU A 91 -14.26 -13.20 16.85
N ALA A 92 -15.00 -12.20 16.36
CA ALA A 92 -15.44 -11.08 17.20
C ALA A 92 -16.34 -11.55 18.35
N ASP A 93 -17.33 -12.38 18.04
CA ASP A 93 -18.22 -12.97 19.05
C ASP A 93 -17.45 -13.84 20.04
N ALA A 94 -16.54 -14.70 19.56
CA ALA A 94 -15.69 -15.54 20.39
C ALA A 94 -14.78 -14.73 21.33
N MET A 95 -14.36 -13.54 20.88
CA MET A 95 -13.57 -12.60 21.69
C MET A 95 -14.43 -11.66 22.57
N GLY A 96 -15.76 -11.79 22.55
CA GLY A 96 -16.67 -10.91 23.30
C GLY A 96 -16.75 -9.48 22.77
N ILE A 97 -16.44 -9.27 21.49
CA ILE A 97 -16.57 -7.98 20.81
C ILE A 97 -18.03 -7.82 20.36
N LYS A 98 -18.75 -6.92 21.00
CA LYS A 98 -20.14 -6.61 20.66
C LYS A 98 -20.23 -5.18 20.15
N ILE A 99 -20.75 -5.01 18.95
CA ILE A 99 -20.95 -3.70 18.33
C ILE A 99 -22.42 -3.31 18.43
N THR A 100 -22.68 -2.23 19.14
CA THR A 100 -24.06 -1.70 19.33
C THR A 100 -24.49 -0.84 18.16
N ASP A 101 -25.81 -0.70 17.97
CA ASP A 101 -26.38 0.18 16.96
C ASP A 101 -25.98 1.64 17.18
N ASP A 102 -25.84 2.08 18.42
CA ASP A 102 -25.36 3.41 18.76
C ASP A 102 -23.93 3.66 18.24
N GLN A 103 -23.04 2.68 18.35
CA GLN A 103 -21.68 2.78 17.81
C GLN A 103 -21.70 2.90 16.28
N VAL A 104 -22.57 2.12 15.63
CA VAL A 104 -22.73 2.16 14.17
C VAL A 104 -23.30 3.51 13.75
N ASN A 105 -24.39 3.95 14.35
CA ASN A 105 -25.03 5.25 14.02
C ASN A 105 -24.07 6.42 14.24
N LYS A 106 -23.32 6.42 15.36
CA LYS A 106 -22.29 7.42 15.63
C LYS A 106 -21.20 7.44 14.56
N ARG A 107 -20.76 6.27 14.11
CA ARG A 107 -19.77 6.17 13.02
C ARG A 107 -20.35 6.68 11.69
N VAL A 108 -21.60 6.35 11.36
CA VAL A 108 -22.29 6.87 10.17
C VAL A 108 -22.34 8.38 10.20
N GLU A 109 -22.71 8.97 11.34
CA GLU A 109 -22.74 10.44 11.48
C GLU A 109 -21.34 11.08 11.34
N GLN A 110 -20.31 10.43 11.84
CA GLN A 110 -18.91 10.87 11.61
C GLN A 110 -18.55 10.84 10.13
N LEU A 111 -18.90 9.76 9.42
CA LEU A 111 -18.67 9.64 7.97
C LEU A 111 -19.45 10.69 7.18
N LYS A 112 -20.73 10.95 7.54
CA LYS A 112 -21.54 12.02 6.95
C LYS A 112 -20.85 13.39 7.11
N LYS A 113 -20.38 13.71 8.31
CA LYS A 113 -19.66 14.98 8.58
C LYS A 113 -18.36 15.08 7.78
N GLN A 114 -17.59 14.02 7.76
CA GLN A 114 -16.26 14.00 7.15
C GLN A 114 -16.29 14.07 5.63
N PHE A 115 -17.20 13.33 4.97
CA PHE A 115 -17.21 13.16 3.53
C PHE A 115 -18.33 13.91 2.81
N TYR A 116 -19.42 14.19 3.51
CA TYR A 116 -20.61 14.82 2.93
C TYR A 116 -20.96 16.17 3.55
N GLY A 117 -20.07 16.69 4.43
CA GLY A 117 -20.29 17.97 5.12
C GLY A 117 -21.51 17.97 6.04
N GLY A 118 -21.91 16.81 6.58
CA GLY A 118 -23.08 16.63 7.44
C GLY A 118 -24.42 16.63 6.70
N SER A 119 -24.41 16.60 5.36
CA SER A 119 -25.66 16.66 4.56
C SER A 119 -26.22 15.26 4.32
N ASP A 120 -27.39 14.98 4.89
CA ASP A 120 -28.14 13.74 4.64
C ASP A 120 -28.48 13.55 3.17
N SER A 121 -28.91 14.61 2.49
CA SER A 121 -29.24 14.54 1.05
C SER A 121 -28.02 14.07 0.20
N ARG A 122 -26.83 14.60 0.47
CA ARG A 122 -25.61 14.16 -0.24
C ARG A 122 -25.25 12.72 0.10
N TYR A 123 -25.42 12.33 1.35
CA TYR A 123 -25.18 10.96 1.80
C TYR A 123 -26.16 9.99 1.11
N GLN A 124 -27.46 10.25 1.14
CA GLN A 124 -28.47 9.42 0.49
C GLN A 124 -28.24 9.32 -1.03
N LYS A 125 -27.89 10.44 -1.67
CA LYS A 125 -27.50 10.42 -3.09
C LYS A 125 -26.30 9.53 -3.36
N ALA A 126 -25.29 9.54 -2.48
CA ALA A 126 -24.13 8.69 -2.62
C ALA A 126 -24.48 7.21 -2.42
N LEU A 127 -25.35 6.87 -1.47
CA LEU A 127 -25.86 5.51 -1.29
C LEU A 127 -26.57 5.02 -2.56
N THR A 128 -27.51 5.83 -3.09
CA THR A 128 -28.24 5.50 -4.31
C THR A 128 -27.30 5.28 -5.50
N GLN A 129 -26.28 6.11 -5.67
CA GLN A 129 -25.28 5.96 -6.73
C GLN A 129 -24.46 4.66 -6.58
N GLN A 130 -24.28 4.18 -5.36
CA GLN A 130 -23.59 2.93 -5.06
C GLN A 130 -24.54 1.73 -5.03
N GLY A 131 -25.85 1.94 -5.17
CA GLY A 131 -26.86 0.91 -5.09
C GLY A 131 -27.03 0.33 -3.69
N LEU A 132 -26.84 1.16 -2.65
CA LEU A 132 -26.93 0.78 -1.25
C LEU A 132 -28.22 1.32 -0.61
N THR A 133 -28.80 0.50 0.27
CA THR A 133 -29.75 1.00 1.26
C THR A 133 -29.00 1.55 2.48
N GLU A 134 -29.70 2.31 3.32
CA GLU A 134 -29.10 2.81 4.56
C GLU A 134 -28.73 1.67 5.52
N ASP A 135 -29.55 0.63 5.62
CA ASP A 135 -29.28 -0.54 6.46
C ASP A 135 -28.05 -1.31 5.96
N GLN A 136 -27.93 -1.47 4.65
CA GLN A 136 -26.73 -2.05 4.07
C GLN A 136 -25.48 -1.25 4.43
N ALA A 137 -25.54 0.07 4.33
CA ALA A 137 -24.41 0.94 4.69
C ALA A 137 -24.07 0.85 6.20
N LYS A 138 -25.08 0.73 7.07
CA LYS A 138 -24.87 0.51 8.51
C LYS A 138 -24.19 -0.80 8.81
N GLU A 139 -24.58 -1.87 8.12
CA GLU A 139 -23.94 -3.18 8.27
C GLU A 139 -22.49 -3.18 7.79
N GLU A 140 -22.18 -2.43 6.81
CA GLU A 140 -20.79 -2.21 6.39
C GLU A 140 -19.96 -1.51 7.43
N VAL A 141 -20.53 -0.45 7.98
CA VAL A 141 -19.93 0.27 9.09
C VAL A 141 -19.74 -0.67 10.29
N ARG A 142 -20.71 -1.54 10.58
CA ARG A 142 -20.60 -2.55 11.63
C ARG A 142 -19.41 -3.49 11.38
N ALA A 143 -19.32 -4.05 10.18
CA ALA A 143 -18.22 -4.95 9.80
C ALA A 143 -16.85 -4.25 9.86
N GLN A 144 -16.79 -2.97 9.49
CA GLN A 144 -15.57 -2.17 9.63
C GLN A 144 -15.18 -2.01 11.10
N ILE A 145 -16.14 -1.68 11.97
CA ILE A 145 -15.89 -1.54 13.41
C ILE A 145 -15.43 -2.88 14.00
N ILE A 146 -16.05 -4.00 13.62
CA ILE A 146 -15.62 -5.35 14.01
C ILE A 146 -14.15 -5.57 13.64
N SER A 147 -13.75 -5.27 12.41
CA SER A 147 -12.36 -5.42 11.96
C SER A 147 -11.40 -4.53 12.75
N GLU A 148 -11.78 -3.30 13.05
CA GLU A 148 -10.98 -2.37 13.87
C GLU A 148 -10.82 -2.89 15.30
N GLU A 149 -11.88 -3.41 15.92
CA GLU A 149 -11.83 -3.95 17.29
C GLU A 149 -11.05 -5.27 17.36
N LEU A 150 -11.20 -6.15 16.36
CA LEU A 150 -10.36 -7.34 16.22
C LEU A 150 -8.88 -6.95 16.13
N PHE A 151 -8.54 -6.00 15.25
CA PHE A 151 -7.18 -5.50 15.11
C PHE A 151 -6.64 -4.98 16.44
N LYS A 152 -7.40 -4.15 17.16
CA LYS A 152 -7.01 -3.64 18.48
C LYS A 152 -6.76 -4.77 19.48
N LYS A 153 -7.65 -5.76 19.52
CA LYS A 153 -7.59 -6.85 20.50
C LYS A 153 -6.45 -7.81 20.20
N VAL A 154 -6.27 -8.21 18.94
CA VAL A 154 -5.19 -9.10 18.48
C VAL A 154 -3.82 -8.45 18.68
N THR A 155 -3.73 -7.14 18.55
CA THR A 155 -2.45 -6.42 18.61
C THR A 155 -2.21 -5.66 19.91
N ALA A 156 -3.07 -5.84 20.92
CA ALA A 156 -3.04 -5.08 22.18
C ALA A 156 -1.71 -5.19 22.96
N THR A 157 -1.05 -6.33 22.85
CA THR A 157 0.22 -6.60 23.55
C THR A 157 1.46 -6.13 22.80
N ILE A 158 1.30 -5.68 21.55
CA ILE A 158 2.42 -5.25 20.70
C ILE A 158 2.97 -3.92 21.22
N LYS A 159 4.23 -3.96 21.63
CA LYS A 159 4.99 -2.78 22.08
C LYS A 159 6.38 -2.82 21.49
N VAL A 160 6.96 -1.65 21.29
CA VAL A 160 8.35 -1.48 20.86
C VAL A 160 9.12 -0.77 21.97
N SER A 161 10.17 -1.43 22.46
CA SER A 161 11.01 -0.92 23.52
C SER A 161 11.94 0.22 23.04
N PRO A 162 12.42 1.08 23.94
CA PRO A 162 13.43 2.09 23.61
C PRO A 162 14.72 1.50 23.01
N ALA A 163 15.10 0.30 23.43
CA ALA A 163 16.30 -0.38 22.92
C ALA A 163 16.14 -0.76 21.44
N GLU A 164 14.97 -1.25 21.04
CA GLU A 164 14.67 -1.60 19.65
C GLU A 164 14.64 -0.34 18.77
N VAL A 165 14.05 0.76 19.25
CA VAL A 165 14.07 2.05 18.54
C VAL A 165 15.50 2.52 18.31
N LYS A 166 16.37 2.41 19.35
CA LYS A 166 17.80 2.77 19.24
C LYS A 166 18.54 1.88 18.25
N ALA A 167 18.30 0.57 18.27
CA ALA A 167 18.91 -0.38 17.36
C ALA A 167 18.48 -0.12 15.90
N TYR A 168 17.19 0.10 15.68
CA TYR A 168 16.66 0.46 14.36
C TYR A 168 17.27 1.76 13.82
N TYR A 169 17.31 2.80 14.63
CA TYR A 169 17.93 4.06 14.24
C TYR A 169 19.42 3.87 13.89
N ALA A 170 20.17 3.10 14.67
CA ALA A 170 21.59 2.86 14.43
C ALA A 170 21.84 2.19 13.06
N SER A 171 21.03 1.18 12.73
CA SER A 171 21.15 0.44 11.44
C SER A 171 20.59 1.22 10.24
N HIS A 172 19.72 2.21 10.46
CA HIS A 172 19.06 3.01 9.41
C HIS A 172 19.42 4.50 9.50
N LYS A 173 20.55 4.84 10.11
CA LYS A 173 20.92 6.23 10.41
C LYS A 173 20.96 7.14 9.17
N SER A 174 21.34 6.60 8.02
CA SER A 174 21.36 7.32 6.74
C SER A 174 19.97 7.77 6.25
N GLN A 175 18.90 7.11 6.69
CA GLN A 175 17.51 7.48 6.34
C GLN A 175 16.99 8.65 7.17
N TYR A 176 17.65 8.97 8.28
CA TYR A 176 17.27 10.03 9.22
C TYR A 176 18.21 11.22 9.13
N GLY A 177 18.37 11.76 7.94
CA GLY A 177 19.24 12.91 7.77
C GLY A 177 19.34 13.41 6.35
N GLN A 178 20.21 14.37 6.18
CA GLN A 178 20.58 14.87 4.86
C GLN A 178 21.87 14.17 4.42
N PRO A 179 21.91 13.59 3.23
CA PRO A 179 23.14 13.02 2.71
C PRO A 179 24.20 14.09 2.50
N GLU A 180 25.44 13.65 2.33
CA GLU A 180 26.52 14.49 1.87
C GLU A 180 26.16 15.08 0.50
N THR A 181 26.26 16.41 0.35
CA THR A 181 25.89 17.11 -0.89
C THR A 181 26.98 18.00 -1.40
N ARG A 182 26.93 18.32 -2.68
CA ARG A 182 27.84 19.25 -3.32
C ARG A 182 27.17 19.99 -4.46
N ASP A 183 27.43 21.27 -4.58
CA ASP A 183 27.03 22.06 -5.74
C ASP A 183 28.11 21.91 -6.83
N VAL A 184 27.67 21.53 -8.01
CA VAL A 184 28.53 21.35 -9.20
C VAL A 184 27.89 21.98 -10.42
N ARG A 185 28.66 22.10 -11.49
CA ARG A 185 28.14 22.26 -12.85
C ARG A 185 28.78 21.22 -13.76
N HIS A 186 28.03 20.74 -14.75
CA HIS A 186 28.54 19.75 -15.67
C HIS A 186 28.07 19.97 -17.10
N ILE A 187 28.77 19.38 -18.03
CA ILE A 187 28.42 19.30 -19.46
C ILE A 187 28.41 17.83 -19.84
N LEU A 188 27.30 17.33 -20.34
CA LEU A 188 27.16 15.98 -20.85
C LEU A 188 27.14 16.00 -22.38
N VAL A 189 28.03 15.22 -23.01
CA VAL A 189 28.07 15.06 -24.47
C VAL A 189 28.26 13.60 -24.86
N PRO A 190 27.76 13.17 -26.04
CA PRO A 190 27.81 11.75 -26.42
C PRO A 190 29.21 11.27 -26.84
N LYS A 191 30.06 12.17 -27.39
CA LYS A 191 31.36 11.81 -27.99
C LYS A 191 32.53 12.32 -27.18
N LYS A 192 33.59 11.49 -27.06
CA LYS A 192 34.82 11.80 -26.32
C LYS A 192 35.57 12.98 -26.92
N GLU A 193 35.63 13.05 -28.25
CA GLU A 193 36.32 14.09 -28.99
C GLU A 193 35.71 15.48 -28.69
N LEU A 194 34.36 15.54 -28.64
CA LEU A 194 33.66 16.77 -28.29
C LEU A 194 33.89 17.14 -26.82
N ALA A 195 33.89 16.16 -25.92
CA ALA A 195 34.21 16.42 -24.51
C ALA A 195 35.62 16.97 -24.33
N ASN A 196 36.61 16.41 -25.02
CA ASN A 196 37.99 16.89 -25.00
C ASN A 196 38.10 18.33 -25.55
N SER A 197 37.42 18.66 -26.66
CA SER A 197 37.37 19.99 -27.22
C SER A 197 36.78 21.01 -26.26
N ILE A 198 35.66 20.68 -25.60
CA ILE A 198 35.01 21.54 -24.59
C ILE A 198 35.91 21.69 -23.36
N TYR A 199 36.54 20.60 -22.91
CA TYR A 199 37.51 20.68 -21.80
C TYR A 199 38.67 21.62 -22.11
N ALA A 200 39.28 21.57 -23.32
CA ALA A 200 40.32 22.47 -23.74
C ALA A 200 39.86 23.93 -23.74
N GLN A 201 38.64 24.21 -24.25
CA GLN A 201 38.05 25.56 -24.20
C GLN A 201 37.87 26.06 -22.77
N LEU A 202 37.40 25.20 -21.86
CA LEU A 202 37.24 25.56 -20.45
C LEU A 202 38.57 25.81 -19.75
N LYS A 203 39.61 25.05 -20.07
CA LYS A 203 40.98 25.29 -19.57
C LYS A 203 41.57 26.59 -20.06
N ALA A 204 41.18 27.02 -21.26
CA ALA A 204 41.57 28.33 -21.84
C ALA A 204 40.69 29.50 -21.32
N GLY A 205 39.83 29.28 -20.30
CA GLY A 205 39.02 30.36 -19.71
C GLY A 205 37.63 30.51 -20.35
N GLY A 206 37.21 29.58 -21.19
CA GLY A 206 35.89 29.59 -21.83
C GLY A 206 34.73 29.62 -20.84
N ASN A 207 33.64 30.29 -21.20
CA ASN A 207 32.45 30.40 -20.35
C ASN A 207 31.71 29.06 -20.24
N PHE A 208 31.79 28.47 -19.06
CA PHE A 208 31.17 27.16 -18.77
C PHE A 208 29.65 27.14 -19.02
N ALA A 209 28.94 28.18 -18.59
CA ALA A 209 27.49 28.24 -18.75
C ALA A 209 27.06 28.35 -20.23
N ALA A 210 27.82 29.13 -21.02
CA ALA A 210 27.55 29.22 -22.45
C ALA A 210 27.80 27.88 -23.16
N LEU A 211 28.90 27.19 -22.83
CA LEU A 211 29.22 25.87 -23.38
C LEU A 211 28.21 24.80 -22.93
N ALA A 212 27.76 24.86 -21.67
CA ALA A 212 26.72 23.96 -21.19
C ALA A 212 25.40 24.14 -21.95
N LYS A 213 24.93 25.39 -22.10
CA LYS A 213 23.73 25.70 -22.88
C LYS A 213 23.84 25.25 -24.34
N LYS A 214 25.02 25.40 -24.94
CA LYS A 214 25.26 25.09 -26.37
C LYS A 214 25.38 23.59 -26.63
N TYR A 215 26.08 22.86 -25.77
CA TYR A 215 26.52 21.49 -26.08
C TYR A 215 25.93 20.41 -25.17
N SER A 216 25.54 20.74 -23.91
CA SER A 216 25.11 19.73 -22.96
C SER A 216 23.81 19.05 -23.40
N LYS A 217 23.81 17.74 -23.30
CA LYS A 217 22.63 16.88 -23.51
C LYS A 217 21.90 16.52 -22.22
N ASP A 218 22.32 17.12 -21.09
CA ASP A 218 21.60 16.93 -19.82
C ASP A 218 20.37 17.83 -19.75
N PRO A 219 19.13 17.24 -19.77
CA PRO A 219 17.92 18.06 -19.81
C PRO A 219 17.66 18.81 -18.52
N GLY A 220 18.22 18.31 -17.39
CA GLY A 220 17.98 18.88 -16.06
C GLY A 220 18.81 20.12 -15.76
N SER A 221 19.99 20.30 -16.39
CA SER A 221 20.93 21.38 -16.03
C SER A 221 21.41 22.21 -17.20
N ALA A 222 21.33 21.74 -18.46
CA ALA A 222 21.88 22.44 -19.61
C ALA A 222 21.41 23.90 -19.73
N SER A 223 20.10 24.16 -19.58
CA SER A 223 19.50 25.50 -19.65
C SER A 223 19.95 26.42 -18.51
N ASN A 224 20.32 25.84 -17.35
CA ASN A 224 20.83 26.55 -16.18
C ASN A 224 22.37 26.61 -16.15
N GLY A 225 23.03 26.51 -17.30
CA GLY A 225 24.48 26.56 -17.39
C GLY A 225 25.19 25.35 -16.76
N GLY A 226 24.52 24.22 -16.70
CA GLY A 226 25.03 22.96 -16.16
C GLY A 226 24.97 22.82 -14.65
N LYS A 227 24.39 23.78 -13.92
CA LYS A 227 24.35 23.80 -12.43
C LYS A 227 23.37 22.79 -11.86
N LEU A 228 23.83 22.01 -10.88
CA LEU A 228 22.98 21.15 -10.06
C LEU A 228 23.62 20.89 -8.69
N THR A 229 22.81 20.61 -7.70
CA THR A 229 23.25 20.05 -6.41
C THR A 229 23.14 18.54 -6.47
N ILE A 230 24.21 17.84 -6.17
CA ILE A 230 24.26 16.39 -6.13
C ILE A 230 24.36 15.88 -4.70
N SER A 231 23.74 14.73 -4.45
CA SER A 231 23.92 13.98 -3.21
C SER A 231 24.80 12.76 -3.46
N LYS A 232 25.63 12.41 -2.50
CA LYS A 232 26.50 11.25 -2.58
C LYS A 232 25.67 9.96 -2.79
N GLY A 233 25.98 9.21 -3.84
CA GLY A 233 25.29 7.98 -4.17
C GLY A 233 23.99 8.12 -4.97
N GLN A 234 23.49 9.33 -5.22
CA GLN A 234 22.26 9.55 -6.03
C GLN A 234 22.50 9.63 -7.54
N THR A 235 23.77 9.78 -7.95
CA THR A 235 24.15 9.76 -9.36
C THR A 235 24.99 8.52 -9.65
N VAL A 236 25.26 8.24 -10.93
CA VAL A 236 26.10 7.09 -11.32
C VAL A 236 27.51 7.17 -10.71
N PRO A 237 28.10 6.02 -10.29
CA PRO A 237 29.35 6.00 -9.53
C PRO A 237 30.50 6.81 -10.12
N PRO A 238 30.82 6.77 -11.44
CA PRO A 238 31.90 7.57 -12.00
C PRO A 238 31.66 9.07 -11.83
N PHE A 239 30.41 9.54 -11.95
CA PHE A 239 30.07 10.95 -11.83
C PHE A 239 30.23 11.44 -10.39
N TYR A 240 29.56 10.81 -9.40
CA TYR A 240 29.63 11.31 -8.04
C TYR A 240 31.02 11.14 -7.43
N LYS A 241 31.73 10.03 -7.71
CA LYS A 241 33.09 9.85 -7.21
C LYS A 241 34.01 11.00 -7.64
N THR A 242 33.98 11.34 -8.93
CA THR A 242 34.74 12.45 -9.46
C THR A 242 34.27 13.78 -8.86
N ALA A 243 32.96 14.05 -8.88
CA ALA A 243 32.42 15.29 -8.39
C ALA A 243 32.79 15.57 -6.91
N PHE A 244 32.81 14.53 -6.06
CA PHE A 244 33.17 14.68 -4.65
C PHE A 244 34.67 14.72 -4.37
N SER A 245 35.53 14.26 -5.30
CA SER A 245 37.01 14.32 -5.14
C SER A 245 37.62 15.63 -5.57
N LEU A 246 36.96 16.44 -6.43
CA LEU A 246 37.48 17.72 -6.92
C LEU A 246 37.65 18.72 -5.79
N LYS A 247 38.63 19.60 -5.87
CA LYS A 247 38.70 20.83 -5.08
C LYS A 247 37.65 21.82 -5.57
N THR A 248 37.22 22.76 -4.70
CA THR A 248 36.28 23.80 -5.12
C THR A 248 36.91 24.64 -6.24
N GLY A 249 36.16 24.85 -7.32
CA GLY A 249 36.62 25.51 -8.55
C GLY A 249 37.30 24.59 -9.54
N GLU A 250 37.72 23.40 -9.15
CA GLU A 250 38.44 22.46 -9.99
C GLU A 250 37.55 21.85 -11.07
N LEU A 251 38.14 21.69 -12.28
CA LEU A 251 37.53 21.11 -13.45
C LEU A 251 38.02 19.68 -13.64
N SER A 252 37.10 18.71 -13.78
CA SER A 252 37.46 17.32 -14.08
C SER A 252 37.98 17.16 -15.49
N GLN A 253 38.82 16.14 -15.71
CA GLN A 253 38.93 15.54 -17.03
C GLN A 253 37.58 15.01 -17.50
N PRO A 254 37.35 14.82 -18.84
CA PRO A 254 36.17 14.15 -19.31
C PRO A 254 36.07 12.72 -18.76
N ILE A 255 34.97 12.41 -18.06
CA ILE A 255 34.70 11.07 -17.51
C ILE A 255 33.59 10.39 -18.27
N LYS A 256 33.70 9.08 -18.47
CA LYS A 256 32.69 8.27 -19.18
C LYS A 256 31.66 7.71 -18.19
N THR A 257 30.38 7.78 -18.56
CA THR A 257 29.28 7.09 -17.93
C THR A 257 28.43 6.38 -18.98
N GLN A 258 27.37 5.70 -18.57
CA GLN A 258 26.40 5.11 -19.51
C GLN A 258 25.64 6.15 -20.36
N TYR A 259 25.60 7.42 -19.92
CA TYR A 259 24.92 8.52 -20.62
C TYR A 259 25.82 9.27 -21.62
N GLY A 260 27.13 9.07 -21.55
CA GLY A 260 28.12 9.77 -22.39
C GLY A 260 29.31 10.22 -21.57
N TYR A 261 29.91 11.32 -22.01
CA TYR A 261 31.07 11.93 -21.37
C TYR A 261 30.65 13.19 -20.62
N HIS A 262 31.07 13.31 -19.36
CA HIS A 262 30.81 14.45 -18.50
C HIS A 262 32.09 15.22 -18.24
N ILE A 263 32.00 16.54 -18.25
CA ILE A 263 33.00 17.45 -17.72
C ILE A 263 32.35 18.13 -16.51
N ILE A 264 32.96 17.99 -15.35
CA ILE A 264 32.38 18.44 -14.08
C ILE A 264 33.28 19.54 -13.49
N GLN A 265 32.64 20.56 -12.92
CA GLN A 265 33.35 21.54 -12.10
C GLN A 265 32.65 21.64 -10.74
N ALA A 266 33.42 21.56 -9.68
CA ALA A 266 32.95 21.77 -8.33
C ALA A 266 32.73 23.26 -8.03
N LEU A 267 31.52 23.62 -7.61
CA LEU A 267 31.16 25.01 -7.29
C LEU A 267 31.23 25.33 -5.80
N SER A 268 31.18 24.32 -4.95
CA SER A 268 31.25 24.50 -3.49
C SER A 268 32.16 23.46 -2.85
N ALA A 269 32.51 23.68 -1.59
CA ALA A 269 32.98 22.59 -0.74
C ALA A 269 31.92 21.53 -0.58
N VAL A 270 32.35 20.32 -0.21
CA VAL A 270 31.43 19.25 0.17
C VAL A 270 30.70 19.66 1.46
N LYS A 271 29.35 19.62 1.41
CA LYS A 271 28.53 19.83 2.60
C LYS A 271 28.37 18.47 3.27
N PRO A 272 28.88 18.28 4.51
CA PRO A 272 28.86 16.97 5.15
C PRO A 272 27.43 16.49 5.42
N ALA A 273 27.26 15.18 5.46
CA ALA A 273 26.01 14.57 5.86
C ALA A 273 25.61 15.03 7.27
N LYS A 274 24.34 15.36 7.45
CA LYS A 274 23.78 15.73 8.76
C LYS A 274 22.77 14.68 9.17
N SER A 275 23.02 13.95 10.25
CA SER A 275 22.01 13.04 10.81
C SER A 275 21.07 13.79 11.75
N THR A 276 19.78 13.52 11.63
CA THR A 276 18.79 13.97 12.59
C THR A 276 18.97 13.19 13.89
N PRO A 277 19.19 13.83 15.05
CA PRO A 277 19.36 13.11 16.31
C PRO A 277 18.19 12.17 16.63
N LEU A 278 18.48 11.03 17.25
CA LEU A 278 17.48 10.04 17.65
C LEU A 278 16.31 10.66 18.44
N ALA A 279 16.59 11.59 19.33
CA ALA A 279 15.57 12.27 20.14
C ALA A 279 14.47 12.95 19.30
N LYS A 280 14.78 13.39 18.08
CA LYS A 280 13.80 14.03 17.18
C LYS A 280 12.96 13.03 16.37
N VAL A 281 13.44 11.81 16.21
CA VAL A 281 12.79 10.79 15.35
C VAL A 281 12.34 9.54 16.13
N GLN A 282 12.68 9.41 17.40
CA GLN A 282 12.38 8.22 18.19
C GLN A 282 10.88 7.90 18.27
N ALA A 283 10.02 8.92 18.35
CA ALA A 283 8.57 8.73 18.42
C ALA A 283 8.02 8.17 17.10
N SER A 284 8.46 8.73 15.97
CA SER A 284 8.05 8.26 14.63
C SER A 284 8.58 6.85 14.33
N ILE A 285 9.83 6.55 14.73
CA ILE A 285 10.40 5.20 14.58
C ILE A 285 9.59 4.20 15.41
N ARG A 286 9.29 4.52 16.66
CA ARG A 286 8.47 3.64 17.52
C ARG A 286 7.11 3.38 16.88
N GLN A 287 6.42 4.41 16.46
CA GLN A 287 5.11 4.30 15.81
C GLN A 287 5.18 3.44 14.54
N GLN A 288 6.21 3.63 13.70
CA GLN A 288 6.43 2.84 12.49
C GLN A 288 6.63 1.36 12.81
N LEU A 289 7.52 1.05 13.76
CA LEU A 289 7.81 -0.34 14.17
C LEU A 289 6.60 -1.01 14.83
N GLU A 290 5.87 -0.28 15.68
CA GLU A 290 4.64 -0.78 16.29
C GLU A 290 3.58 -1.09 15.22
N GLN A 291 3.37 -0.19 14.27
CA GLN A 291 2.40 -0.40 13.20
C GLN A 291 2.79 -1.58 12.31
N GLN A 292 4.07 -1.69 11.95
CA GLN A 292 4.58 -2.82 11.19
C GLN A 292 4.32 -4.15 11.92
N ARG A 293 4.68 -4.25 13.19
CA ARG A 293 4.46 -5.47 14.01
C ARG A 293 2.98 -5.78 14.20
N LYS A 294 2.14 -4.76 14.38
CA LYS A 294 0.69 -4.95 14.46
C LYS A 294 0.14 -5.53 13.15
N ASN A 295 0.57 -5.01 12.02
CA ASN A 295 0.16 -5.54 10.71
C ASN A 295 0.64 -6.99 10.51
N GLU A 296 1.90 -7.28 10.83
CA GLU A 296 2.47 -8.64 10.76
C GLU A 296 1.70 -9.63 11.68
N SER A 297 1.44 -9.20 12.92
CA SER A 297 0.65 -10.00 13.89
C SER A 297 -0.78 -10.24 13.41
N MET A 298 -1.42 -9.22 12.87
CA MET A 298 -2.78 -9.36 12.32
C MET A 298 -2.81 -10.28 11.10
N THR A 299 -1.85 -10.13 10.17
CA THR A 299 -1.72 -11.03 9.01
C THR A 299 -1.56 -12.48 9.46
N LYS A 300 -0.64 -12.72 10.40
CA LYS A 300 -0.44 -14.06 10.94
C LYS A 300 -1.71 -14.61 11.60
N TRP A 301 -2.39 -13.80 12.39
CA TRP A 301 -3.65 -14.19 13.04
C TRP A 301 -4.73 -14.56 12.01
N VAL A 302 -4.91 -13.76 10.95
CA VAL A 302 -5.85 -14.05 9.87
C VAL A 302 -5.50 -15.37 9.18
N ASP A 303 -4.22 -15.58 8.86
CA ASP A 303 -3.76 -16.83 8.22
C ASP A 303 -4.00 -18.05 9.11
N ASP A 304 -3.73 -17.93 10.41
CA ASP A 304 -3.95 -19.01 11.38
C ASP A 304 -5.46 -19.33 11.52
N LYS A 305 -6.32 -18.30 11.55
CA LYS A 305 -7.77 -18.45 11.59
C LYS A 305 -8.31 -19.09 10.31
N LYS A 306 -7.86 -18.60 9.16
CA LYS A 306 -8.20 -19.21 7.87
C LYS A 306 -7.84 -20.69 7.83
N LYS A 307 -6.64 -21.08 8.30
CA LYS A 307 -6.25 -22.49 8.43
C LYS A 307 -7.20 -23.27 9.34
N GLN A 308 -7.62 -22.69 10.45
CA GLN A 308 -8.56 -23.30 11.38
C GLN A 308 -9.92 -23.54 10.72
N TYR A 309 -10.49 -22.53 10.04
CA TYR A 309 -11.77 -22.66 9.32
C TYR A 309 -11.68 -23.64 8.15
N CYS A 310 -10.58 -23.65 7.42
CA CYS A 310 -10.36 -24.65 6.36
C CYS A 310 -10.32 -26.09 6.90
N LYS A 311 -9.75 -26.32 8.09
CA LYS A 311 -9.73 -27.63 8.75
C LYS A 311 -11.11 -28.06 9.24
N SER A 312 -11.90 -27.14 9.78
CA SER A 312 -13.27 -27.42 10.22
C SER A 312 -14.25 -27.65 9.06
N GLY A 313 -13.82 -27.30 7.86
CA GLY A 313 -14.58 -27.46 6.62
C GLY A 313 -15.47 -26.26 6.31
N ILE A 314 -15.11 -25.49 5.28
CA ILE A 314 -16.02 -24.55 4.65
C ILE A 314 -16.85 -25.34 3.65
N LYS A 315 -18.18 -25.28 3.79
CA LYS A 315 -19.10 -25.96 2.88
C LYS A 315 -19.59 -24.99 1.82
N TYR A 316 -19.49 -25.36 0.56
CA TYR A 316 -19.93 -24.53 -0.55
C TYR A 316 -21.17 -25.18 -1.23
N GLN A 317 -22.09 -24.34 -1.63
CA GLN A 317 -23.14 -24.74 -2.55
C GLN A 317 -22.55 -24.95 -3.95
N ILE A 318 -23.14 -25.88 -4.71
CA ILE A 318 -22.71 -26.13 -6.09
C ILE A 318 -22.65 -24.82 -6.88
N GLY A 319 -21.51 -24.59 -7.53
CA GLY A 319 -21.27 -23.38 -8.33
C GLY A 319 -20.76 -22.16 -7.55
N TYR A 320 -20.61 -22.24 -6.22
CA TYR A 320 -20.11 -21.10 -5.40
C TYR A 320 -18.69 -21.30 -4.87
N GLN A 321 -18.10 -22.47 -5.04
CA GLN A 321 -16.70 -22.68 -4.62
C GLN A 321 -15.76 -21.76 -5.41
N PRO A 322 -14.91 -20.97 -4.75
CA PRO A 322 -13.91 -20.14 -5.43
C PRO A 322 -12.87 -21.00 -6.19
N ASN A 323 -12.37 -20.47 -7.29
CA ASN A 323 -11.25 -21.08 -8.02
C ASN A 323 -10.16 -20.02 -8.24
N PRO A 324 -8.95 -20.17 -7.63
CA PRO A 324 -8.55 -21.29 -6.75
C PRO A 324 -9.31 -21.29 -5.41
N ASP A 325 -9.52 -22.47 -4.86
CA ASP A 325 -10.07 -22.61 -3.51
C ASP A 325 -9.09 -22.00 -2.49
N PRO A 326 -9.53 -21.05 -1.66
CA PRO A 326 -8.68 -20.44 -0.66
C PRO A 326 -8.11 -21.42 0.38
N CYS A 327 -8.71 -22.59 0.54
CA CYS A 327 -8.22 -23.65 1.41
C CYS A 327 -7.21 -24.60 0.72
N ALA A 328 -7.27 -24.76 -0.60
CA ALA A 328 -6.34 -25.60 -1.34
C ALA A 328 -4.88 -25.10 -1.26
N THR A 329 -4.69 -23.79 -1.23
CA THR A 329 -3.35 -23.17 -1.13
C THR A 329 -2.69 -23.36 0.24
N LEU A 330 -3.46 -23.72 1.27
CA LEU A 330 -2.96 -23.92 2.64
C LEU A 330 -2.53 -25.37 2.90
N SER A 331 -3.00 -26.33 2.09
CA SER A 331 -2.63 -27.75 2.18
C SER A 331 -1.34 -28.10 1.43
N GLY A 332 -0.80 -27.18 0.61
CA GLY A 332 0.36 -27.41 -0.28
C GLY A 332 1.74 -27.01 0.27
N SER A 333 1.88 -26.64 1.55
CA SER A 333 3.18 -26.22 2.12
C SER A 333 3.88 -27.34 2.89
N THR A 334 3.95 -28.54 2.30
CA THR A 334 4.94 -29.55 2.68
C THR A 334 5.64 -30.04 1.42
N THR A 335 6.38 -29.15 0.75
CA THR A 335 7.41 -29.61 -0.18
C THR A 335 8.72 -29.57 0.55
N THR A 336 9.08 -30.68 1.11
CA THR A 336 10.43 -31.11 1.50
C THR A 336 11.39 -30.76 0.39
N THR A 337 12.24 -29.78 0.61
CA THR A 337 13.45 -29.63 -0.19
C THR A 337 14.48 -30.60 0.38
N SER A 338 14.51 -31.81 -0.14
CA SER A 338 15.66 -32.70 -0.06
C SER A 338 16.31 -32.69 -1.43
N GLN A 339 17.41 -32.05 -1.56
CA GLN A 339 18.76 -32.34 -2.09
C GLN A 339 19.47 -31.06 -2.46
#